data_6d14fa63ccd404ae1734781bef755360
#
_entry.id   6d14fa63ccd404ae1734781bef755360
#
_cell.length_a   1.000
_cell.length_b   1.000
_cell.length_c   1.000
_cell.angle_alpha   90.00
_cell.angle_beta   90.00
_cell.angle_gamma   90.00
#
_symmetry.space_group_name_H-M   'P 1'
#
loop_
_entity.id
_entity.type
_entity.pdbx_description
1 polymer ?
#
loop_
_entity_poly.entity_id
_entity_poly.type
_entity_poly.pdbx_seq_one_letter_code
_entity_poly.pdbx_strand_id
1 'polypeptide(L)'
;EISCSLVGSEMCIRDSITREMFQQLTAGYEKKFLHTQFRIQAPKEKSYTSDDYVNGIKYLLYKDTGLLASDLTNYNPDFNRDVFRDKSEDAYFGYFTGKPMHQLIDWIEEDRNFHAEHINRVLSGMFCCSTADKWSSTHGKDPSITHFHEDGLNRRWNSTQENWINIGDEDAEDQIGSVFAVQGIDLNKVGVMIGPDIRVNEDGKLEAVPDNHNNTNNKFSVEEMTDPMNQFEFTLYILNQYYVLLTRGIDGIRLGFWDGNDSFRKYMEDTLDIGA
;
A
#
# COMPACT_ATOMS: atom_id res chain seq x y z
N GLU A 1 26.14 -1.88 -4.69
CA GLU A 1 24.88 -2.27 -5.34
C GLU A 1 23.79 -1.33 -4.83
N ILE A 2 23.44 -0.35 -5.66
CA ILE A 2 22.29 0.50 -5.37
C ILE A 2 21.11 -0.24 -6.00
N SER A 3 20.47 -1.12 -5.24
CA SER A 3 19.16 -1.64 -5.56
C SER A 3 18.15 -0.52 -5.35
N CYS A 4 18.11 0.40 -6.28
CA CYS A 4 17.04 1.38 -6.35
C CYS A 4 15.84 0.69 -7.00
N SER A 5 14.97 0.06 -6.22
CA SER A 5 13.60 -0.01 -6.66
C SER A 5 13.12 1.45 -6.69
N LEU A 6 12.81 1.97 -7.85
CA LEU A 6 12.34 3.36 -8.05
C LEU A 6 11.17 3.72 -7.12
N VAL A 7 10.43 2.73 -6.63
CA VAL A 7 9.33 2.86 -5.71
C VAL A 7 9.79 3.06 -4.25
N GLY A 8 10.95 2.54 -3.86
CA GLY A 8 11.48 2.67 -2.50
C GLY A 8 12.27 3.95 -2.25
N SER A 9 12.87 4.54 -3.28
CA SER A 9 13.68 5.76 -3.16
C SER A 9 12.86 7.05 -3.27
N GLU A 10 11.66 6.99 -3.82
CA GLU A 10 10.79 8.16 -3.96
C GLU A 10 10.00 8.51 -2.71
N MET A 11 10.08 7.71 -1.64
CA MET A 11 9.46 8.03 -0.37
C MET A 11 10.13 9.19 0.38
N CYS A 12 11.29 9.66 -0.06
CA CYS A 12 11.99 10.84 0.44
C CYS A 12 12.02 11.96 -0.62
N ILE A 13 10.91 12.25 -1.23
CA ILE A 13 10.82 13.06 -2.47
C ILE A 13 11.41 14.47 -2.35
N ARG A 14 11.41 15.08 -1.18
CA ARG A 14 11.93 16.45 -1.01
C ARG A 14 13.46 16.56 -1.01
N ASP A 15 14.14 15.46 -0.67
CA ASP A 15 15.62 15.39 -0.65
C ASP A 15 16.16 14.38 -1.68
N SER A 16 15.30 13.81 -2.50
CA SER A 16 15.65 12.73 -3.40
C SER A 16 16.21 13.25 -4.72
N ILE A 17 17.07 12.45 -5.29
CA ILE A 17 17.63 12.64 -6.62
C ILE A 17 16.47 12.71 -7.63
N THR A 18 16.30 13.86 -8.28
CA THR A 18 15.32 14.01 -9.36
C THR A 18 15.65 13.04 -10.50
N ARG A 19 14.67 12.73 -11.36
CA ARG A 19 14.89 11.89 -12.55
C ARG A 19 16.07 12.39 -13.39
N GLU A 20 16.19 13.69 -13.54
CA GLU A 20 17.29 14.32 -14.29
C GLU A 20 18.63 14.14 -13.58
N MET A 21 18.70 14.33 -12.26
CA MET A 21 19.88 14.04 -11.47
C MET A 21 20.26 12.56 -11.53
N PHE A 22 19.28 11.63 -11.44
CA PHE A 22 19.54 10.21 -11.58
C PHE A 22 20.09 9.87 -12.98
N GLN A 23 19.52 10.46 -14.04
CA GLN A 23 19.99 10.28 -15.40
C GLN A 23 21.42 10.84 -15.57
N GLN A 24 21.72 11.99 -15.00
CA GLN A 24 23.06 12.59 -15.03
C GLN A 24 24.07 11.74 -14.24
N LEU A 25 23.72 11.31 -13.04
CA LEU A 25 24.59 10.47 -12.18
C LEU A 25 24.86 9.10 -12.78
N THR A 26 23.92 8.56 -13.54
CA THR A 26 24.04 7.25 -14.19
C THR A 26 24.45 7.34 -15.66
N ALA A 27 24.75 8.55 -16.16
CA ALA A 27 25.25 8.72 -17.49
C ALA A 27 26.61 8.01 -17.64
N GLY A 28 26.71 7.08 -18.59
CA GLY A 28 27.92 6.27 -18.79
C GLY A 28 27.97 4.93 -18.06
N TYR A 29 26.98 4.64 -17.20
CA TYR A 29 26.84 3.32 -16.58
C TYR A 29 25.87 2.44 -17.35
N GLU A 30 26.17 1.12 -17.43
CA GLU A 30 25.23 0.14 -17.94
C GLU A 30 24.04 0.02 -16.99
N LYS A 31 22.84 0.25 -17.50
CA LYS A 31 21.58 0.13 -16.73
C LYS A 31 21.03 -1.27 -16.91
N LYS A 32 20.84 -1.99 -15.81
CA LYS A 32 20.16 -3.28 -15.80
C LYS A 32 18.85 -3.14 -15.09
N PHE A 33 17.78 -3.52 -15.77
CA PHE A 33 16.44 -3.54 -15.20
C PHE A 33 16.11 -4.95 -14.73
N LEU A 34 15.63 -5.07 -13.50
CA LEU A 34 15.08 -6.33 -12.99
C LEU A 34 13.65 -6.44 -13.50
N HIS A 35 13.40 -7.37 -14.40
CA HIS A 35 12.10 -7.55 -15.03
C HIS A 35 11.20 -8.55 -14.32
N THR A 36 11.74 -9.36 -13.42
CA THR A 36 11.01 -10.43 -12.75
C THR A 36 10.86 -10.10 -11.28
N GLN A 37 9.63 -10.14 -10.79
CA GLN A 37 9.38 -10.09 -9.38
C GLN A 37 9.35 -11.52 -8.81
N PHE A 38 10.00 -11.73 -7.66
CA PHE A 38 10.15 -13.03 -7.01
C PHE A 38 9.43 -13.14 -5.65
N ARG A 39 8.95 -12.02 -5.12
CA ARG A 39 8.33 -11.99 -3.79
C ARG A 39 6.95 -12.62 -3.79
N ILE A 40 6.09 -12.14 -4.67
CA ILE A 40 4.69 -12.56 -4.77
C ILE A 40 4.60 -13.95 -5.37
N GLN A 41 3.88 -14.85 -4.72
CA GLN A 41 3.69 -16.22 -5.16
C GLN A 41 2.20 -16.47 -5.39
N ALA A 42 1.74 -16.23 -6.61
CA ALA A 42 0.39 -16.65 -6.98
C ALA A 42 0.28 -18.19 -6.90
N PRO A 43 -0.89 -18.74 -6.52
CA PRO A 43 -1.09 -20.18 -6.47
C PRO A 43 -0.78 -20.85 -7.82
N LYS A 44 -0.04 -21.95 -7.80
CA LYS A 44 0.53 -22.59 -9.00
C LYS A 44 -0.49 -23.14 -10.00
N GLU A 45 -1.70 -23.41 -9.55
CA GLU A 45 -2.76 -24.02 -10.37
C GLU A 45 -3.72 -23.01 -11.00
N LYS A 46 -3.43 -21.71 -10.85
CA LYS A 46 -4.26 -20.64 -11.40
C LYS A 46 -3.87 -20.29 -12.84
N SER A 47 -4.82 -19.71 -13.57
CA SER A 47 -4.62 -19.19 -14.93
C SER A 47 -3.82 -17.91 -14.98
N TYR A 48 -3.57 -17.28 -13.84
CA TYR A 48 -2.87 -16.01 -13.67
C TYR A 48 -1.55 -16.18 -12.91
N THR A 49 -0.70 -15.21 -13.04
CA THR A 49 0.64 -15.16 -12.43
C THR A 49 0.76 -14.00 -11.45
N SER A 50 1.83 -14.00 -10.69
CA SER A 50 2.21 -12.86 -9.84
C SER A 50 2.50 -11.58 -10.62
N ASP A 51 3.01 -11.70 -11.84
CA ASP A 51 3.25 -10.55 -12.70
C ASP A 51 1.93 -9.91 -13.18
N ASP A 52 0.88 -10.71 -13.40
CA ASP A 52 -0.46 -10.21 -13.71
C ASP A 52 -1.00 -9.35 -12.57
N TYR A 53 -0.83 -9.81 -11.33
CA TYR A 53 -1.20 -9.03 -10.15
C TYR A 53 -0.45 -7.70 -10.09
N VAL A 54 0.87 -7.72 -10.18
CA VAL A 54 1.70 -6.51 -10.08
C VAL A 54 1.37 -5.51 -11.18
N ASN A 55 1.15 -5.98 -12.42
CA ASN A 55 0.77 -5.11 -13.53
C ASN A 55 -0.64 -4.52 -13.34
N GLY A 56 -1.57 -5.30 -12.79
CA GLY A 56 -2.89 -4.78 -12.43
C GLY A 56 -2.84 -3.70 -11.35
N ILE A 57 -2.01 -3.86 -10.32
CA ILE A 57 -1.80 -2.82 -9.30
C ILE A 57 -1.12 -1.58 -9.88
N LYS A 58 -0.14 -1.73 -10.77
CA LYS A 58 0.43 -0.59 -11.50
C LYS A 58 -0.65 0.13 -12.32
N TYR A 59 -1.48 -0.61 -13.03
CA TYR A 59 -2.58 -0.03 -13.79
C TYR A 59 -3.57 0.71 -12.90
N LEU A 60 -4.02 0.09 -11.81
CA LEU A 60 -4.92 0.70 -10.84
C LEU A 60 -4.42 2.05 -10.34
N LEU A 61 -3.15 2.10 -9.93
CA LEU A 61 -2.59 3.29 -9.28
C LEU A 61 -2.09 4.35 -10.26
N TYR A 62 -1.56 3.96 -11.42
CA TYR A 62 -0.80 4.89 -12.27
C TYR A 62 -1.38 5.14 -13.66
N LYS A 63 -2.54 4.56 -14.04
CA LYS A 63 -3.09 4.72 -15.41
C LYS A 63 -3.30 6.18 -15.81
N ASP A 64 -3.61 7.04 -14.84
CA ASP A 64 -3.93 8.46 -15.09
C ASP A 64 -2.74 9.40 -14.84
N THR A 65 -1.55 8.86 -14.52
CA THR A 65 -0.36 9.66 -14.16
C THR A 65 0.64 9.86 -15.30
N GLY A 66 0.47 9.15 -16.40
CA GLY A 66 1.45 9.12 -17.49
C GLY A 66 2.69 8.26 -17.22
N LEU A 67 2.88 7.72 -16.01
CA LEU A 67 4.06 6.93 -15.65
C LEU A 67 4.12 5.58 -16.36
N LEU A 68 2.98 4.97 -16.68
CA LEU A 68 2.93 3.65 -17.33
C LEU A 68 3.51 3.65 -18.74
N ALA A 69 3.58 4.80 -19.40
CA ALA A 69 4.24 4.94 -20.71
C ALA A 69 5.78 4.93 -20.62
N SER A 70 6.35 4.93 -19.40
CA SER A 70 7.79 4.91 -19.20
C SER A 70 8.30 3.48 -19.12
N ASP A 71 9.36 3.15 -19.87
CA ASP A 71 10.06 1.85 -19.78
C ASP A 71 10.57 1.54 -18.36
N LEU A 72 10.71 2.56 -17.52
CA LEU A 72 11.18 2.42 -16.13
C LEU A 72 10.19 1.67 -15.24
N THR A 73 8.90 1.64 -15.59
CA THR A 73 7.88 0.96 -14.78
C THR A 73 7.81 -0.54 -15.06
N ASN A 74 8.38 -0.99 -16.16
CA ASN A 74 8.25 -2.38 -16.63
C ASN A 74 6.78 -2.85 -16.59
N TYR A 75 5.88 -2.00 -17.08
CA TYR A 75 4.45 -2.27 -17.11
C TYR A 75 4.07 -3.06 -18.36
N ASN A 76 3.31 -4.15 -18.17
CA ASN A 76 2.70 -4.90 -19.27
C ASN A 76 1.18 -4.65 -19.27
N PRO A 77 0.61 -4.04 -20.34
CA PRO A 77 -0.83 -3.80 -20.45
C PRO A 77 -1.67 -5.08 -20.65
N ASP A 78 -1.04 -6.15 -21.11
CA ASP A 78 -1.72 -7.43 -21.43
C ASP A 78 -1.76 -8.39 -20.24
N PHE A 79 -1.88 -7.87 -19.00
CA PHE A 79 -1.99 -8.68 -17.80
C PHE A 79 -3.35 -9.37 -17.69
N ASN A 80 -3.35 -10.58 -17.13
CA ASN A 80 -4.57 -11.36 -16.92
C ASN A 80 -5.36 -10.85 -15.70
N ARG A 81 -6.58 -10.34 -15.94
CA ARG A 81 -7.46 -9.80 -14.90
C ARG A 81 -8.13 -10.87 -14.02
N ASP A 82 -7.99 -12.14 -14.36
CA ASP A 82 -8.57 -13.23 -13.55
C ASP A 82 -8.01 -13.24 -12.13
N VAL A 83 -6.79 -12.71 -11.92
CA VAL A 83 -6.20 -12.55 -10.59
C VAL A 83 -7.07 -11.69 -9.64
N PHE A 84 -7.82 -10.74 -10.19
CA PHE A 84 -8.71 -9.85 -9.43
C PHE A 84 -10.15 -10.35 -9.37
N ARG A 85 -10.53 -11.30 -10.21
CA ARG A 85 -11.86 -11.91 -10.31
C ARG A 85 -11.99 -13.24 -9.57
N ASP A 86 -10.87 -13.84 -9.23
CA ASP A 86 -10.85 -15.10 -8.48
C ASP A 86 -11.47 -14.91 -7.09
N LYS A 87 -12.48 -15.71 -6.78
CA LYS A 87 -13.21 -15.70 -5.49
C LYS A 87 -13.03 -17.00 -4.71
N SER A 88 -12.09 -17.84 -5.14
CA SER A 88 -11.76 -19.07 -4.42
C SER A 88 -11.07 -18.78 -3.09
N GLU A 89 -11.08 -19.74 -2.19
CA GLU A 89 -10.46 -19.60 -0.86
C GLU A 89 -8.96 -19.31 -0.94
N ASP A 90 -8.30 -19.89 -1.95
CA ASP A 90 -6.86 -19.71 -2.22
C ASP A 90 -6.55 -18.57 -3.18
N ALA A 91 -7.52 -17.69 -3.51
CA ALA A 91 -7.30 -16.54 -4.35
C ALA A 91 -6.21 -15.63 -3.76
N TYR A 92 -5.25 -15.22 -4.59
CA TYR A 92 -4.18 -14.31 -4.15
C TYR A 92 -4.72 -12.94 -3.71
N PHE A 93 -5.65 -12.37 -4.48
CA PHE A 93 -6.24 -11.05 -4.23
C PHE A 93 -7.70 -11.16 -3.77
N GLY A 94 -8.14 -10.20 -2.96
CA GLY A 94 -9.54 -10.01 -2.62
C GLY A 94 -9.74 -8.74 -1.80
N TYR A 95 -11.00 -8.45 -1.44
CA TYR A 95 -11.34 -7.28 -0.64
C TYR A 95 -12.62 -7.51 0.16
N PHE A 96 -12.78 -6.70 1.20
CA PHE A 96 -13.94 -6.70 2.08
C PHE A 96 -14.72 -5.38 1.95
N THR A 97 -16.04 -5.46 1.98
CA THR A 97 -16.94 -4.30 1.82
C THR A 97 -17.60 -3.87 3.13
N GLY A 98 -17.36 -4.60 4.21
CA GLY A 98 -17.91 -4.32 5.54
C GLY A 98 -16.87 -3.71 6.48
N LYS A 99 -16.86 -4.15 7.71
CA LYS A 99 -15.93 -3.75 8.76
C LYS A 99 -14.49 -4.08 8.39
N PRO A 100 -13.73 -3.14 7.84
CA PRO A 100 -12.46 -3.47 7.20
C PRO A 100 -11.43 -4.01 8.18
N MET A 101 -11.33 -3.43 9.37
CA MET A 101 -10.34 -3.86 10.35
C MET A 101 -10.65 -5.25 10.90
N HIS A 102 -11.91 -5.52 11.28
CA HIS A 102 -12.32 -6.84 11.73
C HIS A 102 -12.05 -7.91 10.67
N GLN A 103 -12.55 -7.69 9.46
CA GLN A 103 -12.44 -8.69 8.40
C GLN A 103 -11.00 -8.97 7.97
N LEU A 104 -10.15 -7.93 7.97
CA LEU A 104 -8.72 -8.12 7.66
C LEU A 104 -8.00 -8.87 8.78
N ILE A 105 -8.28 -8.56 10.04
CA ILE A 105 -7.69 -9.26 11.18
C ILE A 105 -8.16 -10.70 11.22
N ASP A 106 -9.46 -10.96 11.11
CA ASP A 106 -10.01 -12.32 11.08
C ASP A 106 -9.35 -13.17 9.98
N TRP A 107 -9.16 -12.59 8.79
CA TRP A 107 -8.55 -13.30 7.67
C TRP A 107 -7.07 -13.66 7.90
N ILE A 108 -6.27 -12.77 8.51
CA ILE A 108 -4.86 -13.07 8.81
C ILE A 108 -4.72 -14.03 10.01
N GLU A 109 -5.65 -13.98 10.97
CA GLU A 109 -5.67 -14.89 12.12
C GLU A 109 -6.13 -16.29 11.72
N GLU A 110 -7.09 -16.39 10.81
CA GLU A 110 -7.51 -17.69 10.24
C GLU A 110 -6.32 -18.42 9.60
N ASP A 111 -5.50 -17.70 8.83
CA ASP A 111 -4.30 -18.29 8.22
C ASP A 111 -3.30 -18.83 9.25
N ARG A 112 -3.14 -18.17 10.38
CA ARG A 112 -2.24 -18.59 11.46
C ARG A 112 -2.65 -19.92 12.10
N ASN A 113 -3.92 -20.28 12.05
CA ASN A 113 -4.38 -21.57 12.54
C ASN A 113 -3.81 -22.74 11.73
N PHE A 114 -3.41 -22.50 10.48
CA PHE A 114 -2.86 -23.50 9.56
C PHE A 114 -1.36 -23.32 9.34
N HIS A 115 -0.85 -22.08 9.50
CA HIS A 115 0.52 -21.66 9.19
C HIS A 115 1.06 -20.79 10.33
N ALA A 116 1.41 -21.41 11.46
CA ALA A 116 1.89 -20.69 12.63
C ALA A 116 3.22 -19.93 12.42
N GLU A 117 3.98 -20.32 11.40
CA GLU A 117 5.22 -19.67 10.99
C GLU A 117 5.04 -18.45 10.10
N HIS A 118 3.82 -18.21 9.59
CA HIS A 118 3.55 -17.09 8.73
C HIS A 118 3.56 -15.76 9.48
N ILE A 119 4.24 -14.79 8.90
CA ILE A 119 4.21 -13.39 9.36
C ILE A 119 3.09 -12.68 8.61
N ASN A 120 1.91 -12.62 9.24
CA ASN A 120 0.74 -11.97 8.69
C ASN A 120 0.50 -10.64 9.39
N ARG A 121 0.21 -9.57 8.64
CA ARG A 121 0.02 -8.24 9.22
C ARG A 121 -1.07 -7.45 8.50
N VAL A 122 -1.71 -6.55 9.25
CA VAL A 122 -2.56 -5.51 8.69
C VAL A 122 -1.75 -4.23 8.55
N LEU A 123 -1.85 -3.60 7.41
CA LEU A 123 -1.18 -2.35 7.05
C LEU A 123 -2.22 -1.28 6.72
N SER A 124 -1.84 -0.03 6.85
CA SER A 124 -2.67 1.08 6.39
C SER A 124 -1.86 2.14 5.66
N GLY A 125 -2.53 2.97 4.87
CA GLY A 125 -1.99 4.25 4.40
C GLY A 125 -1.58 5.14 5.58
N MET A 126 -1.00 6.28 5.26
CA MET A 126 -0.53 7.26 6.25
C MET A 126 -1.67 8.17 6.70
N PHE A 127 -2.79 7.61 7.11
CA PHE A 127 -3.94 8.37 7.60
C PHE A 127 -4.23 8.06 9.07
N CYS A 128 -4.87 9.00 9.77
CA CYS A 128 -5.30 8.83 11.14
C CYS A 128 -6.81 8.98 11.25
N CYS A 129 -7.41 8.19 12.11
CA CYS A 129 -8.86 7.99 12.16
C CYS A 129 -9.60 9.12 12.83
N SER A 130 -8.98 9.89 13.70
CA SER A 130 -9.63 11.01 14.39
C SER A 130 -8.64 12.12 14.74
N THR A 131 -9.17 13.34 14.87
CA THR A 131 -8.37 14.50 15.30
C THR A 131 -7.93 14.41 16.76
N ALA A 132 -8.63 13.63 17.59
CA ALA A 132 -8.31 13.45 19.01
C ALA A 132 -7.16 12.44 19.21
N ASP A 133 -7.08 11.43 18.32
CA ASP A 133 -6.13 10.33 18.42
C ASP A 133 -5.02 10.43 17.36
N LYS A 134 -4.70 11.65 16.94
CA LYS A 134 -3.61 11.86 15.98
C LYS A 134 -2.34 11.23 16.49
N TRP A 135 -1.78 10.35 15.68
CA TRP A 135 -0.48 9.78 15.96
C TRP A 135 0.57 10.88 16.11
N SER A 136 1.37 10.76 17.14
CA SER A 136 2.56 11.57 17.34
C SER A 136 3.69 10.66 17.84
N SER A 137 4.92 11.10 17.75
CA SER A 137 6.06 10.34 18.26
C SER A 137 5.96 10.05 19.77
N THR A 138 5.19 10.83 20.51
CA THR A 138 4.90 10.61 21.94
C THR A 138 3.76 9.61 22.11
N HIS A 139 2.64 9.81 21.40
CA HIS A 139 1.47 8.92 21.46
C HIS A 139 1.76 7.54 20.89
N GLY A 140 2.56 7.44 19.85
CA GLY A 140 2.92 6.14 19.26
C GLY A 140 3.70 5.23 20.21
N LYS A 141 4.34 5.78 21.25
CA LYS A 141 5.06 5.02 22.27
C LYS A 141 4.23 4.68 23.50
N ASP A 142 3.06 5.27 23.64
CA ASP A 142 2.16 5.00 24.77
C ASP A 142 1.28 3.79 24.43
N PRO A 143 1.44 2.65 25.10
CA PRO A 143 0.68 1.43 24.81
C PRO A 143 -0.81 1.55 25.14
N SER A 144 -1.21 2.55 25.92
CA SER A 144 -2.61 2.79 26.27
C SER A 144 -3.38 3.55 25.18
N ILE A 145 -2.70 4.13 24.20
CA ILE A 145 -3.32 4.91 23.12
C ILE A 145 -3.53 4.04 21.89
N THR A 146 -4.76 3.93 21.45
CA THR A 146 -5.16 3.27 20.22
C THR A 146 -5.62 4.31 19.20
N HIS A 147 -5.42 4.02 17.92
CA HIS A 147 -5.63 4.96 16.82
C HIS A 147 -6.76 4.53 15.88
N PHE A 148 -6.97 3.23 15.76
CA PHE A 148 -8.05 2.64 14.96
C PHE A 148 -9.09 2.03 15.87
N HIS A 149 -10.36 2.41 15.66
CA HIS A 149 -11.50 1.96 16.46
C HIS A 149 -12.62 1.49 15.54
N GLU A 150 -13.02 0.24 15.66
CA GLU A 150 -14.11 -0.36 14.89
C GLU A 150 -14.91 -1.32 15.76
N ASP A 151 -16.13 -0.96 16.13
CA ASP A 151 -17.09 -1.80 16.87
C ASP A 151 -16.49 -2.56 18.07
N GLY A 152 -15.73 -1.85 18.89
CA GLY A 152 -15.10 -2.40 20.09
C GLY A 152 -13.70 -3.01 19.86
N LEU A 153 -13.30 -3.21 18.63
CA LEU A 153 -11.94 -3.56 18.29
C LEU A 153 -11.08 -2.28 18.21
N ASN A 154 -9.98 -2.27 18.94
CA ASN A 154 -9.07 -1.14 18.98
C ASN A 154 -7.67 -1.58 18.61
N ARG A 155 -6.97 -0.80 17.81
CA ARG A 155 -5.60 -1.10 17.39
C ARG A 155 -4.72 0.14 17.43
N ARG A 156 -3.48 -0.07 17.81
CA ARG A 156 -2.42 0.94 17.69
C ARG A 156 -1.98 1.06 16.24
N TRP A 157 -1.45 2.19 15.86
CA TRP A 157 -0.90 2.41 14.53
C TRP A 157 0.55 2.84 14.62
N ASN A 158 1.42 2.13 13.87
CA ASN A 158 2.83 2.49 13.66
C ASN A 158 3.56 2.86 14.98
N SER A 159 3.28 2.12 16.06
CA SER A 159 3.77 2.44 17.40
C SER A 159 5.17 1.92 17.65
N THR A 160 5.51 0.75 17.12
CA THR A 160 6.88 0.22 17.13
C THR A 160 7.22 -0.40 15.78
N GLN A 161 8.50 -0.35 15.45
CA GLN A 161 9.05 -1.04 14.28
C GLN A 161 10.04 -2.14 14.70
N GLU A 162 10.53 -2.10 15.94
CA GLU A 162 11.66 -2.89 16.38
C GLU A 162 11.36 -4.39 16.40
N ASN A 163 10.20 -4.79 16.90
CA ASN A 163 9.82 -6.21 17.00
C ASN A 163 8.57 -6.55 16.18
N TRP A 164 8.19 -5.69 15.29
CA TRP A 164 6.90 -5.77 14.59
C TRP A 164 6.74 -7.03 13.73
N ILE A 165 7.84 -7.65 13.32
CA ILE A 165 7.85 -8.91 12.57
C ILE A 165 7.84 -10.16 13.46
N ASN A 166 8.02 -10.02 14.78
CA ASN A 166 8.07 -11.17 15.66
C ASN A 166 6.71 -11.84 15.77
N ILE A 167 6.70 -13.16 15.62
CA ILE A 167 5.52 -13.99 15.82
C ILE A 167 5.33 -14.23 17.30
N GLY A 168 4.10 -14.09 17.80
CA GLY A 168 3.76 -14.28 19.20
C GLY A 168 4.13 -13.10 20.11
N ASP A 169 4.57 -11.99 19.55
CA ASP A 169 4.71 -10.73 20.26
C ASP A 169 3.36 -9.97 20.19
N GLU A 170 2.60 -10.03 21.29
CA GLU A 170 1.26 -9.42 21.37
C GLU A 170 1.31 -7.92 21.06
N ASP A 171 2.35 -7.21 21.48
CA ASP A 171 2.52 -5.80 21.19
C ASP A 171 2.70 -5.51 19.70
N ALA A 172 3.41 -6.39 19.00
CA ALA A 172 3.62 -6.27 17.56
C ALA A 172 2.36 -6.65 16.76
N GLU A 173 1.70 -7.73 17.17
CA GLU A 173 0.51 -8.26 16.50
C GLU A 173 -0.71 -7.37 16.66
N ASP A 174 -0.78 -6.60 17.74
CA ASP A 174 -1.86 -5.67 18.06
C ASP A 174 -1.75 -4.33 17.32
N GLN A 175 -0.77 -4.19 16.43
CA GLN A 175 -0.52 -2.97 15.68
C GLN A 175 -0.83 -3.09 14.21
N ILE A 176 -1.42 -2.01 13.67
CA ILE A 176 -1.50 -1.80 12.23
C ILE A 176 -0.23 -1.08 11.80
N GLY A 177 0.48 -1.69 10.84
CA GLY A 177 1.71 -1.15 10.31
C GLY A 177 1.47 -0.06 9.26
N SER A 178 2.51 0.75 9.05
CA SER A 178 2.57 1.70 7.94
C SER A 178 3.63 1.28 6.92
N VAL A 179 3.74 2.06 5.86
CA VAL A 179 4.79 1.85 4.84
C VAL A 179 6.20 1.84 5.43
N PHE A 180 6.44 2.55 6.53
CA PHE A 180 7.74 2.57 7.21
C PHE A 180 8.06 1.25 7.93
N ALA A 181 7.04 0.55 8.44
CA ALA A 181 7.22 -0.71 9.13
C ALA A 181 7.60 -1.87 8.18
N VAL A 182 7.32 -1.74 6.88
CA VAL A 182 7.50 -2.85 5.91
C VAL A 182 8.69 -2.67 4.98
N GLN A 183 9.54 -1.69 5.22
CA GLN A 183 10.75 -1.50 4.40
C GLN A 183 11.72 -2.67 4.61
N GLY A 184 11.99 -3.42 3.54
CA GLY A 184 12.90 -4.57 3.59
C GLY A 184 12.33 -5.83 4.24
N ILE A 185 11.03 -5.86 4.54
CA ILE A 185 10.36 -6.98 5.18
C ILE A 185 9.42 -7.66 4.19
N ASP A 186 9.41 -8.97 4.20
CA ASP A 186 8.47 -9.81 3.47
C ASP A 186 7.42 -10.38 4.45
N LEU A 187 6.16 -10.32 4.05
CA LEU A 187 5.02 -10.80 4.84
C LEU A 187 4.28 -11.88 4.05
N ASN A 188 3.72 -12.86 4.74
CA ASN A 188 2.97 -13.93 4.07
C ASN A 188 1.61 -13.39 3.60
N LYS A 189 0.67 -13.16 4.48
CA LYS A 189 -0.61 -12.52 4.14
C LYS A 189 -0.68 -11.10 4.65
N VAL A 190 -1.19 -10.22 3.81
CA VAL A 190 -1.25 -8.79 4.11
C VAL A 190 -2.65 -8.25 3.91
N GLY A 191 -3.24 -7.74 4.98
CA GLY A 191 -4.42 -6.90 4.93
C GLY A 191 -4.00 -5.44 4.71
N VAL A 192 -4.60 -4.73 3.76
CA VAL A 192 -4.30 -3.32 3.50
C VAL A 192 -5.57 -2.49 3.67
N MET A 193 -5.56 -1.57 4.61
CA MET A 193 -6.63 -0.58 4.76
C MET A 193 -6.35 0.63 3.86
N ILE A 194 -7.27 0.87 2.94
CA ILE A 194 -7.29 2.07 2.08
C ILE A 194 -8.08 3.15 2.82
N GLY A 195 -7.43 4.26 3.08
CA GLY A 195 -8.00 5.32 3.93
C GLY A 195 -8.43 6.57 3.17
N PRO A 196 -8.85 7.60 3.92
CA PRO A 196 -9.31 8.87 3.35
C PRO A 196 -8.17 9.77 2.84
N ASP A 197 -6.91 9.36 2.95
CA ASP A 197 -5.73 10.04 2.40
C ASP A 197 -5.65 9.97 0.87
N ILE A 198 -6.48 9.13 0.26
CA ILE A 198 -6.67 9.03 -1.19
C ILE A 198 -8.15 8.99 -1.53
N ARG A 199 -8.54 9.68 -2.59
CA ARG A 199 -9.92 9.71 -3.10
C ARG A 199 -9.95 9.65 -4.62
N VAL A 200 -11.13 9.47 -5.18
CA VAL A 200 -11.40 9.70 -6.59
C VAL A 200 -11.97 11.12 -6.74
N ASN A 201 -11.35 11.94 -7.57
CA ASN A 201 -11.78 13.31 -7.82
C ASN A 201 -12.93 13.38 -8.85
N GLU A 202 -13.39 14.59 -9.15
CA GLU A 202 -14.50 14.83 -10.09
C GLU A 202 -14.20 14.37 -11.52
N ASP A 203 -12.91 14.33 -11.89
CA ASP A 203 -12.46 13.82 -13.19
C ASP A 203 -12.37 12.28 -13.25
N GLY A 204 -12.71 11.59 -12.16
CA GLY A 204 -12.62 10.14 -12.06
C GLY A 204 -11.19 9.61 -11.87
N LYS A 205 -10.27 10.43 -11.43
CA LYS A 205 -8.85 10.09 -11.20
C LYS A 205 -8.53 10.00 -9.71
N LEU A 206 -7.52 9.21 -9.38
CA LEU A 206 -6.99 9.17 -8.02
C LEU A 206 -6.29 10.48 -7.66
N GLU A 207 -6.59 10.98 -6.48
CA GLU A 207 -6.04 12.21 -5.93
C GLU A 207 -5.78 12.05 -4.43
N ALA A 208 -4.61 12.48 -3.97
CA ALA A 208 -4.29 12.51 -2.55
C ALA A 208 -5.05 13.63 -1.82
N VAL A 209 -5.39 13.39 -0.57
CA VAL A 209 -6.06 14.34 0.33
C VAL A 209 -5.08 14.75 1.43
N PRO A 210 -4.37 15.88 1.29
CA PRO A 210 -3.29 16.27 2.21
C PRO A 210 -3.74 16.41 3.66
N ASP A 211 -4.96 16.90 3.89
CA ASP A 211 -5.51 17.10 5.24
C ASP A 211 -5.71 15.78 5.99
N ASN A 212 -5.89 14.69 5.26
CA ASN A 212 -6.07 13.36 5.82
C ASN A 212 -4.75 12.58 5.96
N HIS A 213 -3.65 13.15 5.49
CA HIS A 213 -2.34 12.51 5.56
C HIS A 213 -1.61 12.86 6.86
N ASN A 214 -1.20 11.85 7.61
CA ASN A 214 -0.55 12.02 8.91
C ASN A 214 0.97 11.81 8.83
N ASN A 215 1.66 12.61 8.03
CA ASN A 215 3.12 12.65 8.04
C ASN A 215 3.60 14.07 8.38
N THR A 216 4.32 14.19 9.49
CA THR A 216 4.83 15.47 9.97
C THR A 216 6.09 15.95 9.25
N ASN A 217 6.80 15.05 8.58
CA ASN A 217 8.13 15.32 8.03
C ASN A 217 8.13 15.81 6.57
N ASN A 218 7.07 15.51 5.82
CA ASN A 218 6.96 15.82 4.38
C ASN A 218 5.66 16.58 4.09
N LYS A 219 5.42 17.68 4.80
CA LYS A 219 4.24 18.48 4.54
C LYS A 219 4.58 19.55 3.52
N PHE A 220 3.87 19.52 2.40
CA PHE A 220 3.60 20.76 1.69
C PHE A 220 2.73 21.63 2.59
N SER A 221 3.00 22.92 2.65
CA SER A 221 2.09 23.86 3.29
C SER A 221 0.78 23.93 2.50
N VAL A 222 -0.29 24.39 3.13
CA VAL A 222 -1.59 24.58 2.46
C VAL A 222 -1.42 25.48 1.22
N GLU A 223 -0.54 26.49 1.31
CA GLU A 223 -0.25 27.39 0.21
C GLU A 223 0.49 26.69 -0.96
N GLU A 224 1.46 25.82 -0.65
CA GLU A 224 2.16 25.01 -1.67
C GLU A 224 1.22 24.03 -2.39
N MET A 225 0.18 23.51 -1.69
CA MET A 225 -0.79 22.59 -2.28
C MET A 225 -1.80 23.25 -3.23
N THR A 226 -1.83 24.58 -3.32
CA THR A 226 -2.60 25.28 -4.36
C THR A 226 -1.96 25.18 -5.75
N ASP A 227 -0.68 24.82 -5.82
CA ASP A 227 0.01 24.55 -7.08
C ASP A 227 -0.38 23.14 -7.58
N PRO A 228 -0.95 23.01 -8.79
CA PRO A 228 -1.32 21.73 -9.36
C PRO A 228 -0.16 20.73 -9.50
N MET A 229 1.07 21.22 -9.69
CA MET A 229 2.26 20.36 -9.76
C MET A 229 2.58 19.74 -8.41
N ASN A 230 2.55 20.53 -7.34
CA ASN A 230 2.76 20.03 -5.98
C ASN A 230 1.65 19.02 -5.57
N GLN A 231 0.40 19.30 -5.95
CA GLN A 231 -0.72 18.38 -5.72
C GLN A 231 -0.50 17.05 -6.47
N PHE A 232 -0.02 17.10 -7.70
CA PHE A 232 0.29 15.92 -8.48
C PHE A 232 1.46 15.13 -7.89
N GLU A 233 2.54 15.79 -7.50
CA GLU A 233 3.70 15.16 -6.84
C GLU A 233 3.29 14.49 -5.52
N PHE A 234 2.46 15.16 -4.73
CA PHE A 234 1.95 14.59 -3.49
C PHE A 234 1.04 13.37 -3.76
N THR A 235 0.22 13.45 -4.81
CA THR A 235 -0.59 12.29 -5.23
C THR A 235 0.30 11.11 -5.60
N LEU A 236 1.35 11.33 -6.40
CA LEU A 236 2.31 10.27 -6.74
C LEU A 236 2.98 9.68 -5.48
N TYR A 237 3.29 10.52 -4.50
CA TYR A 237 3.86 10.05 -3.23
C TYR A 237 2.91 9.09 -2.50
N ILE A 238 1.62 9.43 -2.41
CA ILE A 238 0.61 8.55 -1.77
C ILE A 238 0.40 7.27 -2.59
N LEU A 239 0.32 7.37 -3.92
CA LEU A 239 0.20 6.20 -4.79
C LEU A 239 1.39 5.24 -4.63
N ASN A 240 2.61 5.76 -4.51
CA ASN A 240 3.80 4.95 -4.25
C ASN A 240 3.76 4.26 -2.89
N GLN A 241 3.26 4.92 -1.85
CA GLN A 241 3.04 4.26 -0.56
C GLN A 241 2.08 3.07 -0.70
N TYR A 242 0.93 3.26 -1.32
CA TYR A 242 -0.01 2.18 -1.55
C TYR A 242 0.55 1.08 -2.45
N TYR A 243 1.34 1.42 -3.46
CA TYR A 243 2.02 0.41 -4.27
C TYR A 243 2.94 -0.49 -3.41
N VAL A 244 3.71 0.12 -2.50
CA VAL A 244 4.56 -0.63 -1.57
C VAL A 244 3.71 -1.55 -0.69
N LEU A 245 2.63 -1.04 -0.09
CA LEU A 245 1.76 -1.84 0.78
C LEU A 245 1.11 -3.00 0.01
N LEU A 246 0.59 -2.74 -1.18
CA LEU A 246 -0.12 -3.70 -2.03
C LEU A 246 0.80 -4.76 -2.66
N THR A 247 2.10 -4.60 -2.57
CA THR A 247 3.06 -5.57 -3.11
C THR A 247 3.90 -6.27 -2.03
N ARG A 248 3.46 -6.26 -0.76
CA ARG A 248 4.20 -6.87 0.36
C ARG A 248 3.82 -8.30 0.68
N GLY A 249 2.62 -8.74 0.30
CA GLY A 249 2.18 -10.10 0.58
C GLY A 249 2.84 -11.12 -0.35
N ILE A 250 3.41 -12.18 0.22
CA ILE A 250 3.93 -13.32 -0.54
C ILE A 250 2.75 -14.17 -1.04
N ASP A 251 1.88 -14.58 -0.12
CA ASP A 251 0.86 -15.61 -0.37
C ASP A 251 -0.55 -15.03 -0.55
N GLY A 252 -0.75 -13.75 -0.23
CA GLY A 252 -2.06 -13.14 -0.43
C GLY A 252 -2.19 -11.70 0.05
N ILE A 253 -3.12 -11.00 -0.59
CA ILE A 253 -3.50 -9.62 -0.28
C ILE A 253 -5.01 -9.52 -0.15
N ARG A 254 -5.47 -8.82 0.90
CA ARG A 254 -6.87 -8.39 1.04
C ARG A 254 -6.95 -6.90 1.31
N LEU A 255 -7.90 -6.23 0.67
CA LEU A 255 -8.17 -4.81 0.89
C LEU A 255 -9.37 -4.63 1.82
N GLY A 256 -9.30 -3.59 2.63
CA GLY A 256 -10.42 -3.04 3.38
C GLY A 256 -10.49 -1.53 3.17
N PHE A 257 -11.69 -0.95 3.14
CA PHE A 257 -11.90 0.46 2.83
C PHE A 257 -12.32 1.18 4.10
N TRP A 258 -11.38 1.90 4.70
CA TRP A 258 -11.60 2.59 5.96
C TRP A 258 -12.47 3.83 5.76
N ASP A 259 -13.32 4.09 6.75
CA ASP A 259 -14.21 5.26 6.80
C ASP A 259 -15.06 5.44 5.53
N GLY A 260 -15.49 4.31 4.95
CA GLY A 260 -16.40 4.32 3.80
C GLY A 260 -15.77 4.86 2.52
N ASN A 261 -14.47 4.63 2.28
CA ASN A 261 -13.83 5.01 1.02
C ASN A 261 -14.37 4.18 -0.18
N ASP A 262 -15.69 4.22 -0.34
CA ASP A 262 -16.42 3.56 -1.42
C ASP A 262 -16.06 4.09 -2.79
N SER A 263 -15.59 5.34 -2.87
CA SER A 263 -15.17 5.94 -4.14
C SER A 263 -13.96 5.19 -4.70
N PHE A 264 -12.95 4.92 -3.86
CA PHE A 264 -11.80 4.14 -4.27
C PHE A 264 -12.18 2.69 -4.59
N ARG A 265 -13.07 2.07 -3.79
CA ARG A 265 -13.53 0.72 -4.06
C ARG A 265 -14.18 0.59 -5.45
N LYS A 266 -15.12 1.46 -5.76
CA LYS A 266 -15.78 1.48 -7.08
C LYS A 266 -14.79 1.73 -8.22
N TYR A 267 -13.88 2.69 -8.03
CA TYR A 267 -12.82 2.95 -9.01
C TYR A 267 -11.95 1.71 -9.26
N MET A 268 -11.61 0.98 -8.20
CA MET A 268 -10.85 -0.27 -8.30
C MET A 268 -11.66 -1.34 -9.05
N GLU A 269 -12.91 -1.55 -8.66
CA GLU A 269 -13.82 -2.52 -9.31
C GLU A 269 -13.94 -2.25 -10.81
N ASP A 270 -14.16 -0.98 -11.18
CA ASP A 270 -14.28 -0.55 -12.58
C ASP A 270 -12.95 -0.67 -13.34
N THR A 271 -11.85 -0.23 -12.73
CA THR A 271 -10.52 -0.21 -13.37
C THR A 271 -9.97 -1.63 -13.62
N LEU A 272 -10.18 -2.54 -12.68
CA LEU A 272 -9.70 -3.92 -12.76
C LEU A 272 -10.75 -4.89 -13.32
N ASP A 273 -11.95 -4.38 -13.63
CA ASP A 273 -13.05 -5.16 -14.21
C ASP A 273 -13.44 -6.35 -13.31
N ILE A 274 -13.62 -6.06 -12.02
CA ILE A 274 -13.90 -7.09 -10.99
C ILE A 274 -15.40 -7.46 -10.96
N GLY A 275 -16.27 -6.56 -11.37
CA GLY A 275 -17.73 -6.68 -11.29
C GLY A 275 -18.39 -7.31 -12.51
N ALA A 276 -17.64 -7.75 -13.50
CA ALA A 276 -18.18 -8.30 -14.76
C ALA A 276 -18.49 -9.80 -14.67
#